data_258bc05c1dd2c62a1535bce409d68827
#
_entry.id   258bc05c1dd2c62a1535bce409d68827
#
_cell.length_a   1.000
_cell.length_b   1.000
_cell.length_c   1.000
_cell.angle_alpha   90.00
_cell.angle_beta   90.00
_cell.angle_gamma   90.00
#
_symmetry.space_group_name_H-M   'P 1'
#
loop_
_entity.id
_entity.type
_entity.pdbx_description
1 polymer ?
#
loop_
_entity_poly.entity_id
_entity_poly.type
_entity_poly.pdbx_seq_one_letter_code
_entity_poly.pdbx_strand_id
1 'polypeptide(L)'
;VISSSAQEFVNVQMYYSPIWFVINSLCLAIGTFVIWFGIFYWLASPKGKVAFEKVLWMLVGVAIVDFMFFGKYLGVLSSTLSFEGGMQFAPAELWGNLLAIAATAGVMYLVYRRWSKHVFKAALAFVLAIAIMLPINIGSIHSQIKSIRQTMEESGGVPEYTMSKTGKNVIVLMLDRAVGAFLPYIFNEKPELQAQFDGFT
;
A
#
# COMPACT_ATOMS: atom_id res chain seq x y z
N VAL A 1 -1.75 -3.52 -0.72
CA VAL A 1 -0.56 -2.67 -0.75
C VAL A 1 0.66 -3.49 -0.36
N ILE A 2 0.79 -3.99 0.89
CA ILE A 2 2.01 -4.71 1.34
C ILE A 2 2.30 -5.93 0.46
N SER A 3 1.30 -6.75 0.15
CA SER A 3 1.46 -7.93 -0.70
C SER A 3 1.82 -7.61 -2.15
N SER A 4 1.42 -6.46 -2.67
CA SER A 4 1.73 -6.03 -4.05
C SER A 4 3.05 -5.28 -4.17
N SER A 5 3.65 -4.84 -3.07
CA SER A 5 4.87 -4.05 -3.04
C SER A 5 5.81 -4.52 -1.92
N ALA A 6 5.91 -5.84 -1.73
CA ALA A 6 6.66 -6.42 -0.61
C ALA A 6 8.14 -6.00 -0.59
N GLN A 7 8.74 -5.78 -1.76
CA GLN A 7 10.13 -5.34 -1.89
C GLN A 7 10.36 -3.98 -1.25
N GLU A 8 9.45 -3.02 -1.49
CA GLU A 8 9.57 -1.68 -0.92
C GLU A 8 9.49 -1.70 0.61
N PHE A 9 8.61 -2.55 1.14
CA PHE A 9 8.47 -2.72 2.58
C PHE A 9 9.66 -3.45 3.24
N VAL A 10 10.37 -4.32 2.51
CA VAL A 10 11.61 -4.97 3.00
C VAL A 10 12.75 -3.97 3.11
N ASN A 11 12.82 -3.02 2.18
CA ASN A 11 13.90 -2.03 2.10
C ASN A 11 13.78 -0.92 3.16
N VAL A 12 12.65 -0.80 3.85
CA VAL A 12 12.47 0.18 4.91
C VAL A 12 13.22 -0.27 6.16
N GLN A 13 14.33 0.38 6.46
CA GLN A 13 15.22 0.06 7.59
C GLN A 13 14.58 0.24 8.98
N MET A 14 13.44 0.92 9.06
CA MET A 14 12.77 1.26 10.31
C MET A 14 12.12 0.05 10.99
N TYR A 15 11.78 -0.98 10.23
CA TYR A 15 11.13 -2.18 10.75
C TYR A 15 11.87 -3.45 10.31
N TYR A 16 12.09 -4.36 11.24
CA TYR A 16 12.75 -5.65 10.98
C TYR A 16 11.97 -6.57 10.04
N SER A 17 10.67 -6.35 9.89
CA SER A 17 9.80 -7.15 9.03
C SER A 17 8.57 -6.36 8.58
N PRO A 18 8.15 -6.47 7.31
CA PRO A 18 6.89 -5.91 6.80
C PRO A 18 5.64 -6.35 7.55
N ILE A 19 5.69 -7.45 8.27
CA ILE A 19 4.58 -7.94 9.10
C ILE A 19 4.20 -6.92 10.19
N TRP A 20 5.14 -6.13 10.69
CA TRP A 20 4.85 -5.08 11.66
C TRP A 20 3.88 -4.02 11.15
N PHE A 21 3.93 -3.71 9.84
CA PHE A 21 2.95 -2.81 9.23
C PHE A 21 1.53 -3.40 9.25
N VAL A 22 1.42 -4.72 9.05
CA VAL A 22 0.13 -5.43 9.15
C VAL A 22 -0.38 -5.38 10.58
N ILE A 23 0.47 -5.71 11.57
CA ILE A 23 0.12 -5.69 12.99
C ILE A 23 -0.30 -4.28 13.42
N ASN A 24 0.47 -3.26 13.06
CA ASN A 24 0.15 -1.87 13.38
C ASN A 24 -1.20 -1.45 12.80
N SER A 25 -1.45 -1.76 11.53
CA SER A 25 -2.73 -1.47 10.87
C SER A 25 -3.89 -2.20 11.54
N LEU A 26 -3.69 -3.46 11.94
CA LEU A 26 -4.69 -4.25 12.67
C LEU A 26 -4.98 -3.65 14.05
N CYS A 27 -3.94 -3.29 14.80
CA CYS A 27 -4.09 -2.65 16.11
C CYS A 27 -4.84 -1.30 16.01
N LEU A 28 -4.51 -0.51 14.98
CA LEU A 28 -5.20 0.75 14.70
C LEU A 28 -6.66 0.52 14.35
N ALA A 29 -6.96 -0.48 13.50
CA ALA A 29 -8.32 -0.84 13.16
C ALA A 29 -9.13 -1.33 14.37
N ILE A 30 -8.55 -2.17 15.21
CA ILE A 30 -9.19 -2.63 16.47
C ILE A 30 -9.43 -1.43 17.40
N GLY A 31 -8.44 -0.56 17.59
CA GLY A 31 -8.58 0.63 18.41
C GLY A 31 -9.73 1.54 17.94
N THR A 32 -9.77 1.82 16.65
CA THR A 32 -10.76 2.73 16.06
C THR A 32 -12.15 2.09 15.99
N PHE A 33 -12.26 0.91 15.39
CA PHE A 33 -13.57 0.34 15.06
C PHE A 33 -14.15 -0.53 16.16
N VAL A 34 -13.33 -1.26 16.92
CA VAL A 34 -13.86 -2.13 17.99
C VAL A 34 -13.96 -1.36 19.30
N ILE A 35 -12.90 -0.67 19.73
CA ILE A 35 -12.88 0.01 21.02
C ILE A 35 -13.76 1.27 20.96
N TRP A 36 -13.44 2.22 20.08
CA TRP A 36 -14.17 3.51 20.06
C TRP A 36 -15.62 3.35 19.61
N PHE A 37 -15.89 2.65 18.53
CA PHE A 37 -17.28 2.45 18.10
C PHE A 37 -18.04 1.55 19.07
N GLY A 38 -17.36 0.58 19.71
CA GLY A 38 -17.95 -0.23 20.78
C GLY A 38 -18.38 0.61 21.98
N ILE A 39 -17.53 1.54 22.43
CA ILE A 39 -17.85 2.46 23.52
C ILE A 39 -19.04 3.36 23.14
N PHE A 40 -19.01 3.97 21.94
CA PHE A 40 -20.13 4.81 21.49
C PHE A 40 -21.44 4.04 21.36
N TYR A 41 -21.39 2.82 20.85
CA TYR A 41 -22.55 1.94 20.78
C TYR A 41 -23.08 1.61 22.18
N TRP A 42 -22.19 1.29 23.13
CA TRP A 42 -22.58 0.97 24.51
C TRP A 42 -23.27 2.15 25.21
N LEU A 43 -22.76 3.36 25.01
CA LEU A 43 -23.31 4.58 25.60
C LEU A 43 -24.59 5.07 24.89
N ALA A 44 -24.87 4.59 23.69
CA ALA A 44 -26.00 5.05 22.89
C ALA A 44 -27.34 4.61 23.48
N SER A 45 -28.36 5.45 23.35
CA SER A 45 -29.74 5.12 23.66
C SER A 45 -30.25 3.98 22.74
N PRO A 46 -31.33 3.27 23.10
CA PRO A 46 -31.90 2.19 22.26
C PRO A 46 -32.19 2.64 20.82
N LYS A 47 -32.71 3.85 20.62
CA LYS A 47 -32.92 4.41 19.28
C LYS A 47 -31.59 4.74 18.58
N GLY A 48 -30.61 5.23 19.35
CA GLY A 48 -29.26 5.50 18.87
C GLY A 48 -28.55 4.24 18.40
N LYS A 49 -28.68 3.10 19.11
CA LYS A 49 -28.12 1.81 18.71
C LYS A 49 -28.60 1.35 17.34
N VAL A 50 -29.91 1.46 17.08
CA VAL A 50 -30.50 1.10 15.78
C VAL A 50 -29.99 2.02 14.67
N ALA A 51 -29.85 3.33 14.93
CA ALA A 51 -29.29 4.27 13.98
C ALA A 51 -27.82 3.96 13.70
N PHE A 52 -27.05 3.65 14.74
CA PHE A 52 -25.64 3.29 14.65
C PHE A 52 -25.42 2.02 13.81
N GLU A 53 -26.18 0.95 14.07
CA GLU A 53 -26.14 -0.28 13.29
C GLU A 53 -26.43 -0.03 11.79
N LYS A 54 -27.44 0.79 11.51
CA LYS A 54 -27.81 1.16 10.14
C LYS A 54 -26.67 1.90 9.43
N VAL A 55 -26.09 2.88 10.10
CA VAL A 55 -24.99 3.68 9.54
C VAL A 55 -23.76 2.80 9.31
N LEU A 56 -23.37 1.98 10.29
CA LEU A 56 -22.26 1.04 10.14
C LEU A 56 -22.46 0.06 8.98
N TRP A 57 -23.67 -0.49 8.85
CA TRP A 57 -23.98 -1.37 7.75
C TRP A 57 -23.80 -0.70 6.37
N MET A 58 -24.25 0.55 6.24
CA MET A 58 -24.06 1.33 5.01
C MET A 58 -22.57 1.60 4.77
N LEU A 59 -21.83 2.01 5.80
CA LEU A 59 -20.39 2.28 5.70
C LEU A 59 -19.59 1.05 5.27
N VAL A 60 -19.92 -0.14 5.78
CA VAL A 60 -19.27 -1.38 5.38
C VAL A 60 -19.49 -1.65 3.89
N GLY A 61 -20.71 -1.50 3.39
CA GLY A 61 -20.99 -1.67 1.96
C GLY A 61 -20.24 -0.66 1.10
N VAL A 62 -20.27 0.61 1.49
CA VAL A 62 -19.53 1.67 0.79
C VAL A 62 -18.02 1.39 0.79
N ALA A 63 -17.45 1.02 1.93
CA ALA A 63 -16.02 0.73 2.05
C ALA A 63 -15.59 -0.45 1.17
N ILE A 64 -16.42 -1.49 1.05
CA ILE A 64 -16.14 -2.64 0.18
C ILE A 64 -16.15 -2.21 -1.29
N VAL A 65 -17.16 -1.46 -1.73
CA VAL A 65 -17.27 -1.00 -3.13
C VAL A 65 -16.12 -0.04 -3.46
N ASP A 66 -15.85 0.90 -2.57
CA ASP A 66 -14.76 1.85 -2.75
C ASP A 66 -13.42 1.14 -2.87
N PHE A 67 -13.12 0.22 -1.96
CA PHE A 67 -11.90 -0.60 -2.01
C PHE A 67 -11.81 -1.44 -3.30
N MET A 68 -12.91 -2.05 -3.75
CA MET A 68 -12.90 -2.94 -4.91
C MET A 68 -12.73 -2.20 -6.23
N PHE A 69 -13.31 -1.02 -6.38
CA PHE A 69 -13.40 -0.32 -7.66
C PHE A 69 -12.54 0.93 -7.73
N PHE A 70 -12.31 1.63 -6.62
CA PHE A 70 -11.60 2.91 -6.59
C PHE A 70 -10.29 2.88 -5.83
N GLY A 71 -10.04 1.88 -4.98
CA GLY A 71 -8.84 1.79 -4.12
C GLY A 71 -7.65 1.03 -4.74
N LYS A 72 -7.70 0.62 -6.01
CA LYS A 72 -6.68 -0.30 -6.58
C LYS A 72 -5.52 0.38 -7.30
N TYR A 73 -5.71 1.56 -7.85
CA TYR A 73 -4.75 2.20 -8.74
C TYR A 73 -4.26 3.53 -8.16
N LEU A 74 -3.63 3.45 -7.00
CA LEU A 74 -3.12 4.63 -6.29
C LEU A 74 -1.72 5.07 -6.74
N GLY A 75 -1.16 4.42 -7.78
CA GLY A 75 0.18 4.70 -8.29
C GLY A 75 1.24 3.71 -7.79
N VAL A 76 2.49 4.00 -8.12
CA VAL A 76 3.65 3.20 -7.72
C VAL A 76 4.13 3.68 -6.35
N LEU A 77 4.36 2.74 -5.44
CA LEU A 77 4.90 3.03 -4.12
C LEU A 77 6.42 3.15 -4.22
N SER A 78 6.97 4.26 -3.73
CA SER A 78 8.41 4.48 -3.67
C SER A 78 9.05 3.74 -2.47
N SER A 79 10.38 3.67 -2.46
CA SER A 79 11.15 3.13 -1.33
C SER A 79 10.96 3.92 -0.02
N THR A 80 10.42 5.12 -0.08
CA THR A 80 10.02 5.92 1.09
C THR A 80 8.58 5.69 1.52
N LEU A 81 7.91 4.68 0.97
CA LEU A 81 6.51 4.35 1.19
C LEU A 81 5.53 5.49 0.87
N SER A 82 5.91 6.37 -0.05
CA SER A 82 5.04 7.40 -0.62
C SER A 82 4.69 7.07 -2.07
N PHE A 83 3.50 7.48 -2.52
CA PHE A 83 3.13 7.29 -3.93
C PHE A 83 3.86 8.31 -4.80
N GLU A 84 4.58 7.81 -5.82
CA GLU A 84 5.30 8.65 -6.78
C GLU A 84 4.30 9.47 -7.62
N GLY A 85 4.60 10.76 -7.78
CA GLY A 85 3.78 11.69 -8.55
C GLY A 85 2.53 12.22 -7.86
N GLY A 86 2.26 11.78 -6.61
CA GLY A 86 1.03 12.12 -5.89
C GLY A 86 -0.21 11.45 -6.49
N MET A 87 -1.28 11.39 -5.71
CA MET A 87 -2.56 10.85 -6.19
C MET A 87 -3.31 11.95 -6.96
N GLN A 88 -3.39 11.81 -8.28
CA GLN A 88 -4.17 12.71 -9.14
C GLN A 88 -5.41 11.96 -9.62
N PHE A 89 -6.57 12.47 -9.28
CA PHE A 89 -7.84 11.92 -9.72
C PHE A 89 -8.49 12.82 -10.77
N ALA A 90 -8.91 12.24 -11.88
CA ALA A 90 -9.70 12.97 -12.85
C ALA A 90 -11.06 13.38 -12.25
N PRO A 91 -11.60 14.58 -12.58
CA PRO A 91 -12.91 15.00 -12.07
C PRO A 91 -14.03 13.98 -12.35
N ALA A 92 -13.98 13.27 -13.48
CA ALA A 92 -14.94 12.22 -13.81
C ALA A 92 -14.86 11.03 -12.84
N GLU A 93 -13.66 10.66 -12.38
CA GLU A 93 -13.46 9.59 -11.41
C GLU A 93 -14.01 9.98 -10.03
N LEU A 94 -13.82 11.24 -9.63
CA LEU A 94 -14.38 11.76 -8.37
C LEU A 94 -15.91 11.72 -8.38
N TRP A 95 -16.54 12.19 -9.47
CA TRP A 95 -17.99 12.14 -9.61
C TRP A 95 -18.50 10.70 -9.72
N GLY A 96 -17.78 9.83 -10.41
CA GLY A 96 -18.08 8.40 -10.49
C GLY A 96 -18.05 7.73 -9.11
N ASN A 97 -17.04 8.03 -8.31
CA ASN A 97 -16.92 7.53 -6.93
C ASN A 97 -18.07 8.05 -6.05
N LEU A 98 -18.37 9.35 -6.08
CA LEU A 98 -19.48 9.94 -5.30
C LEU A 98 -20.83 9.29 -5.65
N LEU A 99 -21.09 9.06 -6.93
CA LEU A 99 -22.31 8.37 -7.39
C LEU A 99 -22.34 6.91 -6.90
N ALA A 100 -21.21 6.20 -6.99
CA ALA A 100 -21.10 4.84 -6.50
C ALA A 100 -21.32 4.75 -4.97
N ILE A 101 -20.77 5.68 -4.20
CA ILE A 101 -20.98 5.80 -2.75
C ILE A 101 -22.48 6.02 -2.45
N ALA A 102 -23.12 6.98 -3.12
CA ALA A 102 -24.52 7.29 -2.92
C ALA A 102 -25.44 6.12 -3.29
N ALA A 103 -25.17 5.48 -4.44
CA ALA A 103 -25.93 4.31 -4.91
C ALA A 103 -25.78 3.13 -3.95
N THR A 104 -24.55 2.83 -3.52
CA THR A 104 -24.25 1.75 -2.57
C THR A 104 -24.92 2.01 -1.23
N ALA A 105 -24.81 3.21 -0.68
CA ALA A 105 -25.47 3.57 0.57
C ALA A 105 -27.00 3.41 0.47
N GLY A 106 -27.59 3.81 -0.67
CA GLY A 106 -29.01 3.63 -0.93
C GLY A 106 -29.41 2.16 -0.98
N VAL A 107 -28.67 1.33 -1.70
CA VAL A 107 -28.92 -0.12 -1.78
C VAL A 107 -28.78 -0.76 -0.39
N MET A 108 -27.70 -0.45 0.35
CA MET A 108 -27.48 -0.99 1.68
C MET A 108 -28.57 -0.57 2.67
N TYR A 109 -29.08 0.67 2.53
CA TYR A 109 -30.22 1.14 3.32
C TYR A 109 -31.50 0.32 3.02
N LEU A 110 -31.78 0.07 1.74
CA LEU A 110 -32.93 -0.73 1.31
C LEU A 110 -32.84 -2.18 1.80
N VAL A 111 -31.65 -2.78 1.72
CA VAL A 111 -31.36 -4.12 2.24
C VAL A 111 -31.60 -4.15 3.75
N TYR A 112 -31.08 -3.17 4.49
CA TYR A 112 -31.30 -3.06 5.93
C TYR A 112 -32.79 -2.97 6.25
N ARG A 113 -33.53 -2.11 5.54
CA ARG A 113 -34.96 -1.91 5.76
C ARG A 113 -35.77 -3.20 5.50
N ARG A 114 -35.38 -3.98 4.47
CA ARG A 114 -36.14 -5.17 4.05
C ARG A 114 -35.76 -6.43 4.83
N TRP A 115 -34.48 -6.56 5.22
CA TRP A 115 -33.92 -7.78 5.79
C TRP A 115 -33.09 -7.52 7.07
N SER A 116 -33.48 -6.58 7.91
CA SER A 116 -32.74 -6.22 9.13
C SER A 116 -32.39 -7.42 10.02
N LYS A 117 -33.27 -8.44 10.11
CA LYS A 117 -33.03 -9.67 10.89
C LYS A 117 -31.85 -10.51 10.38
N HIS A 118 -31.45 -10.35 9.14
CA HIS A 118 -30.37 -11.12 8.49
C HIS A 118 -29.05 -10.33 8.41
N VAL A 119 -29.08 -9.03 8.67
CA VAL A 119 -27.90 -8.15 8.61
C VAL A 119 -26.79 -8.65 9.52
N PHE A 120 -27.10 -9.06 10.73
CA PHE A 120 -26.11 -9.61 11.66
C PHE A 120 -25.45 -10.89 11.12
N LYS A 121 -26.22 -11.79 10.52
CA LYS A 121 -25.68 -13.02 9.91
C LYS A 121 -24.80 -12.70 8.71
N ALA A 122 -25.18 -11.73 7.88
CA ALA A 122 -24.36 -11.28 6.76
C ALA A 122 -23.08 -10.61 7.24
N ALA A 123 -23.14 -9.75 8.26
CA ALA A 123 -21.96 -9.14 8.87
C ALA A 123 -21.00 -10.20 9.43
N LEU A 124 -21.53 -11.22 10.12
CA LEU A 124 -20.74 -12.35 10.63
C LEU A 124 -20.04 -13.11 9.49
N ALA A 125 -20.74 -13.35 8.38
CA ALA A 125 -20.14 -14.01 7.21
C ALA A 125 -18.98 -13.18 6.62
N PHE A 126 -19.09 -11.86 6.56
CA PHE A 126 -17.98 -10.99 6.15
C PHE A 126 -16.80 -11.07 7.11
N VAL A 127 -17.05 -11.04 8.42
CA VAL A 127 -15.98 -11.18 9.42
C VAL A 127 -15.27 -12.52 9.28
N LEU A 128 -16.01 -13.61 9.09
CA LEU A 128 -15.44 -14.94 8.85
C LEU A 128 -14.61 -14.99 7.56
N ALA A 129 -15.10 -14.39 6.48
CA ALA A 129 -14.34 -14.31 5.23
C ALA A 129 -13.01 -13.56 5.41
N ILE A 130 -13.02 -12.41 6.11
CA ILE A 130 -11.80 -11.65 6.43
C ILE A 130 -10.87 -12.48 7.33
N ALA A 131 -11.42 -13.17 8.34
CA ALA A 131 -10.65 -14.01 9.25
C ALA A 131 -9.94 -15.18 8.54
N ILE A 132 -10.52 -15.69 7.44
CA ILE A 132 -9.88 -16.71 6.59
C ILE A 132 -8.85 -16.09 5.66
N MET A 133 -9.16 -14.95 5.04
CA MET A 133 -8.27 -14.30 4.08
C MET A 133 -7.02 -13.71 4.75
N LEU A 134 -7.11 -13.26 5.99
CA LEU A 134 -6.00 -12.62 6.69
C LEU A 134 -4.78 -13.55 6.88
N PRO A 135 -4.91 -14.78 7.40
CA PRO A 135 -3.78 -15.71 7.49
C PRO A 135 -3.17 -16.07 6.13
N ILE A 136 -4.00 -16.21 5.09
CA ILE A 136 -3.54 -16.51 3.74
C ILE A 136 -2.66 -15.37 3.22
N ASN A 137 -3.10 -14.12 3.39
CA ASN A 137 -2.32 -12.95 2.98
C ASN A 137 -1.03 -12.80 3.79
N ILE A 138 -1.06 -13.05 5.10
CA ILE A 138 0.14 -13.03 5.95
C ILE A 138 1.13 -14.10 5.50
N GLY A 139 0.68 -15.31 5.21
CA GLY A 139 1.51 -16.39 4.67
C GLY A 139 2.15 -16.03 3.33
N SER A 140 1.39 -15.42 2.43
CA SER A 140 1.88 -14.93 1.14
C SER A 140 2.96 -13.86 1.33
N ILE A 141 2.72 -12.86 2.20
CA ILE A 141 3.69 -11.81 2.51
C ILE A 141 4.97 -12.42 3.09
N HIS A 142 4.84 -13.35 4.03
CA HIS A 142 6.00 -14.02 4.65
C HIS A 142 6.84 -14.80 3.62
N SER A 143 6.19 -15.53 2.72
CA SER A 143 6.86 -16.25 1.63
C SER A 143 7.62 -15.31 0.69
N GLN A 144 6.99 -14.19 0.30
CA GLN A 144 7.62 -13.18 -0.55
C GLN A 144 8.83 -12.52 0.13
N ILE A 145 8.72 -12.15 1.42
CA ILE A 145 9.84 -11.60 2.20
C ILE A 145 11.00 -12.57 2.22
N LYS A 146 10.72 -13.86 2.45
CA LYS A 146 11.77 -14.88 2.49
C LYS A 146 12.49 -15.00 1.16
N SER A 147 11.77 -15.05 0.04
CA SER A 147 12.37 -15.12 -1.29
C SER A 147 13.20 -13.87 -1.63
N ILE A 148 12.70 -12.67 -1.30
CA ILE A 148 13.43 -11.41 -1.53
C ILE A 148 14.74 -11.41 -0.74
N ARG A 149 14.70 -11.79 0.54
CA ARG A 149 15.90 -11.84 1.39
C ARG A 149 16.92 -12.87 0.87
N GLN A 150 16.47 -14.05 0.47
CA GLN A 150 17.35 -15.06 -0.13
C GLN A 150 18.03 -14.52 -1.40
N THR A 151 17.29 -13.87 -2.29
CA THR A 151 17.85 -13.26 -3.49
C THR A 151 18.85 -12.14 -3.14
N MET A 152 18.57 -11.35 -2.11
CA MET A 152 19.51 -10.32 -1.63
C MET A 152 20.78 -10.91 -1.04
N GLU A 153 20.68 -11.99 -0.27
CA GLU A 153 21.84 -12.71 0.30
C GLU A 153 22.68 -13.38 -0.81
N GLU A 154 22.04 -14.01 -1.79
CA GLU A 154 22.68 -14.60 -2.95
C GLU A 154 23.33 -13.56 -3.86
N SER A 155 22.73 -12.35 -3.95
CA SER A 155 23.27 -11.23 -4.73
C SER A 155 24.24 -10.34 -3.94
N GLY A 156 24.51 -10.67 -2.69
CA GLY A 156 25.31 -9.86 -1.74
C GLY A 156 26.81 -9.80 -2.01
N GLY A 157 27.28 -10.39 -3.11
CA GLY A 157 28.60 -10.14 -3.69
C GLY A 157 28.57 -8.90 -4.59
N VAL A 158 29.67 -8.16 -4.63
CA VAL A 158 29.88 -7.16 -5.67
C VAL A 158 29.71 -7.88 -7.02
N PRO A 159 28.79 -7.44 -7.91
CA PRO A 159 28.60 -8.14 -9.15
C PRO A 159 29.89 -8.14 -9.97
N GLU A 160 30.43 -9.35 -10.21
CA GLU A 160 31.60 -9.52 -11.06
C GLU A 160 31.16 -9.53 -12.51
N TYR A 161 31.55 -8.50 -13.24
CA TYR A 161 31.29 -8.41 -14.68
C TYR A 161 32.45 -8.99 -15.47
N THR A 162 32.19 -10.04 -16.22
CA THR A 162 33.19 -10.62 -17.16
C THR A 162 33.25 -9.75 -18.41
N MET A 163 34.31 -9.00 -18.58
CA MET A 163 34.53 -8.18 -19.76
C MET A 163 35.35 -8.95 -20.83
N SER A 164 35.05 -8.66 -22.08
CA SER A 164 35.82 -9.23 -23.20
C SER A 164 37.21 -8.60 -23.23
N LYS A 165 38.24 -9.41 -23.34
CA LYS A 165 39.64 -8.98 -23.51
C LYS A 165 39.98 -8.56 -24.92
N THR A 166 39.20 -9.03 -25.92
CA THR A 166 39.49 -8.82 -27.34
C THR A 166 38.38 -8.09 -28.09
N GLY A 167 37.19 -8.01 -27.53
CA GLY A 167 36.02 -7.30 -28.11
C GLY A 167 35.81 -5.92 -27.48
N LYS A 168 34.85 -5.18 -28.04
CA LYS A 168 34.40 -3.92 -27.45
C LYS A 168 33.52 -4.20 -26.24
N ASN A 169 33.79 -3.51 -25.14
CA ASN A 169 32.93 -3.50 -23.95
C ASN A 169 32.19 -2.16 -23.92
N VAL A 170 30.89 -2.24 -23.69
CA VAL A 170 30.05 -1.04 -23.48
C VAL A 170 29.55 -1.10 -22.06
N ILE A 171 29.87 -0.09 -21.27
CA ILE A 171 29.44 0.03 -19.88
C ILE A 171 28.49 1.21 -19.79
N VAL A 172 27.27 0.95 -19.35
CA VAL A 172 26.28 2.00 -19.05
C VAL A 172 26.15 2.12 -17.53
N LEU A 173 26.55 3.26 -17.00
CA LEU A 173 26.43 3.57 -15.58
C LEU A 173 25.19 4.45 -15.37
N MET A 174 24.20 3.89 -14.69
CA MET A 174 23.04 4.65 -14.23
C MET A 174 23.25 5.02 -12.76
N LEU A 175 23.52 6.29 -12.50
CA LEU A 175 23.68 6.81 -11.14
C LEU A 175 22.32 7.33 -10.64
N ASP A 176 21.65 6.52 -9.84
CA ASP A 176 20.40 6.91 -9.21
C ASP A 176 20.64 8.08 -8.24
N ARG A 177 19.81 9.11 -8.35
CA ARG A 177 19.89 10.36 -7.56
C ARG A 177 21.19 11.18 -7.75
N ALA A 178 21.99 10.90 -8.75
CA ALA A 178 23.09 11.78 -9.12
C ALA A 178 22.54 13.02 -9.82
N VAL A 179 22.54 14.15 -9.13
CA VAL A 179 22.05 15.41 -9.68
C VAL A 179 23.15 16.04 -10.54
N GLY A 180 23.00 16.02 -11.88
CA GLY A 180 23.99 16.58 -12.81
C GLY A 180 24.32 18.05 -12.56
N ALA A 181 23.42 18.81 -11.95
CA ALA A 181 23.67 20.19 -11.55
C ALA A 181 24.81 20.37 -10.53
N PHE A 182 25.22 19.31 -9.84
CA PHE A 182 26.39 19.35 -8.92
C PHE A 182 27.73 19.15 -9.63
N LEU A 183 27.75 18.64 -10.87
CA LEU A 183 28.99 18.40 -11.60
C LEU A 183 29.88 19.66 -11.74
N PRO A 184 29.36 20.86 -12.09
CA PRO A 184 30.16 22.08 -12.16
C PRO A 184 30.83 22.43 -10.83
N TYR A 185 30.15 22.19 -9.70
CA TYR A 185 30.72 22.46 -8.37
C TYR A 185 31.83 21.47 -8.04
N ILE A 186 31.64 20.18 -8.36
CA ILE A 186 32.64 19.12 -8.14
C ILE A 186 33.88 19.38 -8.98
N PHE A 187 33.73 19.74 -10.25
CA PHE A 187 34.85 20.04 -11.14
C PHE A 187 35.57 21.36 -10.79
N ASN A 188 34.87 22.31 -10.19
CA ASN A 188 35.50 23.52 -9.68
C ASN A 188 36.33 23.25 -8.41
N GLU A 189 35.87 22.34 -7.55
CA GLU A 189 36.59 21.93 -6.33
C GLU A 189 37.75 20.96 -6.63
N LYS A 190 37.58 20.08 -7.62
CA LYS A 190 38.56 19.06 -8.04
C LYS A 190 38.73 19.06 -9.57
N PRO A 191 39.48 20.06 -10.12
CA PRO A 191 39.68 20.20 -11.57
C PRO A 191 40.37 19.00 -12.21
N GLU A 192 41.18 18.24 -11.47
CA GLU A 192 41.83 17.03 -11.94
C GLU A 192 40.87 15.92 -12.37
N LEU A 193 39.66 15.91 -11.85
CA LEU A 193 38.64 14.93 -12.24
C LEU A 193 38.14 15.17 -13.66
N GLN A 194 38.09 16.42 -14.14
CA GLN A 194 37.62 16.75 -15.46
C GLN A 194 38.42 16.03 -16.57
N ALA A 195 39.74 15.93 -16.40
CA ALA A 195 40.59 15.20 -17.32
C ALA A 195 40.37 13.67 -17.30
N GLN A 196 39.89 13.11 -16.16
CA GLN A 196 39.60 11.68 -16.02
C GLN A 196 38.29 11.31 -16.70
N PHE A 197 37.39 12.27 -16.89
CA PHE A 197 36.08 12.09 -17.54
C PHE A 197 36.11 12.53 -19.04
N ASP A 198 37.28 12.78 -19.61
CA ASP A 198 37.41 13.08 -21.01
C ASP A 198 36.92 11.90 -21.86
N GLY A 199 36.03 12.18 -22.82
CA GLY A 199 35.38 11.13 -23.63
C GLY A 199 34.06 10.59 -23.12
N PHE A 200 33.61 11.01 -21.94
CA PHE A 200 32.22 10.75 -21.50
C PHE A 200 31.30 11.84 -22.09
N THR A 201 30.18 11.40 -22.68
CA THR A 201 29.13 12.27 -23.24
C THR A 201 27.84 12.16 -22.45
#